data_4b07dead1d872e6c5d038a6298504a2a
#
_entry.id   4b07dead1d872e6c5d038a6298504a2a
#
_cell.length_a   1.000
_cell.length_b   1.000
_cell.length_c   1.000
_cell.angle_alpha   90.00
_cell.angle_beta   90.00
_cell.angle_gamma   90.00
#
_symmetry.space_group_name_H-M   'P 1'
#
loop_
_entity.id
_entity.type
_entity.pdbx_description
1 polymer ?
#
loop_
_entity_poly.entity_id
_entity_poly.type
_entity_poly.pdbx_seq_one_letter_code
_entity_poly.pdbx_strand_id
1 'polypeptide(L)'
;DTGKTIWEYKFNIFQSDVPPHRVAWASPAADPETGNVYALGAGATVIALSGDGKPLWQRSIGEEFAAFTTHGGRTMSPIIDGDLVIVSAAVSNWGTQAARSHRIIALNKRTGDIVYVSNPGGRPYDTAYAAPHIATINGTRLLIVGLGDGGIHAIKPQTGEKVWSFVAAKRAINTGVVVRGSTVIISHG
;
A
#
# COMPACT_ATOMS: atom_id res chain seq x y z
N ASP A 1 6.80 12.04 27.03
CA ASP A 1 7.03 10.81 26.26
C ASP A 1 7.76 9.80 27.11
N THR A 2 6.95 8.96 27.76
CA THR A 2 7.41 8.01 28.78
C THR A 2 7.68 6.61 28.22
N GLY A 3 7.36 6.35 26.95
CA GLY A 3 7.41 5.01 26.36
C GLY A 3 6.34 4.05 26.88
N LYS A 4 5.37 4.53 27.64
CA LYS A 4 4.26 3.70 28.10
C LYS A 4 3.26 3.46 26.97
N THR A 5 2.77 2.21 26.86
CA THR A 5 1.67 1.86 25.95
C THR A 5 0.42 2.64 26.33
N ILE A 6 -0.15 3.38 25.38
CA ILE A 6 -1.41 4.12 25.57
C ILE A 6 -2.57 3.21 25.26
N TRP A 7 -2.51 2.49 24.15
CA TRP A 7 -3.48 1.48 23.74
C TRP A 7 -2.83 0.42 22.87
N GLU A 8 -3.50 -0.69 22.69
CA GLU A 8 -3.10 -1.81 21.85
C GLU A 8 -4.33 -2.34 21.12
N TYR A 9 -4.17 -2.62 19.82
CA TYR A 9 -5.19 -3.28 19.02
C TYR A 9 -4.61 -4.54 18.39
N LYS A 10 -5.32 -5.65 18.53
CA LYS A 10 -4.92 -6.97 18.00
C LYS A 10 -5.93 -7.42 16.96
N PHE A 11 -5.43 -7.94 15.85
CA PHE A 11 -6.25 -8.59 14.84
C PHE A 11 -5.56 -9.87 14.36
N ASN A 12 -6.38 -10.84 13.96
CA ASN A 12 -5.88 -12.12 13.49
C ASN A 12 -5.52 -12.06 12.00
N ILE A 13 -4.47 -12.79 11.64
CA ILE A 13 -4.11 -13.07 10.26
C ILE A 13 -4.74 -14.42 9.92
N PHE A 14 -5.70 -14.42 9.01
CA PHE A 14 -6.41 -15.62 8.62
C PHE A 14 -5.74 -16.30 7.44
N GLN A 15 -5.56 -17.62 7.49
CA GLN A 15 -5.03 -18.48 6.42
C GLN A 15 -3.73 -17.96 5.77
N SER A 16 -2.76 -17.62 6.57
CA SER A 16 -1.48 -17.09 6.10
C SER A 16 -0.39 -18.15 6.30
N ASP A 17 0.45 -18.32 5.30
CA ASP A 17 1.73 -19.03 5.38
C ASP A 17 2.84 -18.16 6.00
N VAL A 18 2.46 -16.99 6.51
CA VAL A 18 3.38 -16.02 7.10
C VAL A 18 3.91 -16.55 8.42
N PRO A 19 5.21 -16.73 8.56
CA PRO A 19 5.80 -17.12 9.84
C PRO A 19 5.49 -16.07 10.92
N PRO A 20 5.19 -16.47 12.15
CA PRO A 20 4.79 -15.56 13.24
C PRO A 20 5.76 -14.39 13.48
N HIS A 21 7.03 -14.56 13.16
CA HIS A 21 8.06 -13.52 13.32
C HIS A 21 8.17 -12.54 12.14
N ARG A 22 7.28 -12.64 11.13
CA ARG A 22 7.31 -11.81 9.91
C ARG A 22 5.99 -11.12 9.60
N VAL A 23 5.19 -10.83 10.60
CA VAL A 23 3.83 -10.33 10.40
C VAL A 23 3.69 -8.81 10.33
N ALA A 24 4.76 -8.05 10.49
CA ALA A 24 4.72 -6.59 10.55
C ALA A 24 5.76 -5.95 9.62
N TRP A 25 5.40 -5.72 8.37
CA TRP A 25 6.26 -5.05 7.38
C TRP A 25 5.85 -3.61 7.12
N ALA A 26 4.54 -3.34 7.11
CA ALA A 26 4.02 -2.00 6.88
C ALA A 26 4.04 -1.18 8.17
N SER A 27 4.47 0.06 8.07
CA SER A 27 4.26 1.04 9.13
C SER A 27 2.85 1.60 9.02
N PRO A 28 2.10 1.78 10.12
CA PRO A 28 0.82 2.46 10.08
C PRO A 28 0.99 3.93 9.67
N ALA A 29 -0.04 4.50 9.06
CA ALA A 29 -0.12 5.93 8.75
C ALA A 29 -1.08 6.62 9.71
N ALA A 30 -0.68 7.76 10.26
CA ALA A 30 -1.55 8.60 11.07
C ALA A 30 -2.05 9.79 10.25
N ASP A 31 -3.33 10.08 10.37
CA ASP A 31 -3.95 11.27 9.76
C ASP A 31 -3.79 12.47 10.70
N PRO A 32 -3.02 13.49 10.34
CA PRO A 32 -2.81 14.63 11.20
C PRO A 32 -4.06 15.49 11.42
N GLU A 33 -5.07 15.37 10.55
CA GLU A 33 -6.33 16.10 10.65
C GLU A 33 -7.26 15.51 11.72
N THR A 34 -7.36 14.19 11.77
CA THR A 34 -8.33 13.48 12.63
C THR A 34 -7.69 12.76 13.80
N GLY A 35 -6.38 12.52 13.76
CA GLY A 35 -5.67 11.67 14.70
C GLY A 35 -5.90 10.16 14.45
N ASN A 36 -6.66 9.80 13.42
CA ASN A 36 -6.92 8.40 13.10
C ASN A 36 -5.68 7.70 12.56
N VAL A 37 -5.61 6.39 12.79
CA VAL A 37 -4.48 5.54 12.38
C VAL A 37 -4.98 4.48 11.41
N TYR A 38 -4.26 4.29 10.31
CA TYR A 38 -4.55 3.30 9.28
C TYR A 38 -3.41 2.31 9.18
N ALA A 39 -3.74 1.03 9.23
CA ALA A 39 -2.76 -0.05 9.13
C ALA A 39 -3.15 -1.05 8.04
N LEU A 40 -2.15 -1.60 7.35
CA LEU A 40 -2.30 -2.72 6.44
C LEU A 40 -1.60 -3.94 7.04
N GLY A 41 -2.38 -4.90 7.46
CA GLY A 41 -1.89 -6.14 8.07
C GLY A 41 -1.41 -7.17 7.03
N ALA A 42 -0.68 -8.17 7.51
CA ALA A 42 -0.07 -9.21 6.68
C ALA A 42 -1.09 -10.04 5.85
N GLY A 43 -2.32 -10.19 6.30
CA GLY A 43 -3.41 -10.83 5.53
C GLY A 43 -4.08 -9.89 4.52
N ALA A 44 -3.44 -8.78 4.15
CA ALA A 44 -4.03 -7.73 3.32
C ALA A 44 -5.33 -7.16 3.90
N THR A 45 -5.41 -7.06 5.22
CA THR A 45 -6.52 -6.41 5.93
C THR A 45 -6.16 -4.96 6.21
N VAL A 46 -6.98 -4.04 5.76
CA VAL A 46 -6.88 -2.61 6.07
C VAL A 46 -7.75 -2.31 7.28
N ILE A 47 -7.20 -1.62 8.26
CA ILE A 47 -7.89 -1.26 9.50
C ILE A 47 -7.73 0.23 9.73
N ALA A 48 -8.83 0.90 10.06
CA ALA A 48 -8.83 2.26 10.57
C ALA A 48 -9.17 2.25 12.07
N LEU A 49 -8.34 2.91 12.82
CA LEU A 49 -8.50 3.10 14.26
C LEU A 49 -8.60 4.59 14.58
N SER A 50 -9.39 4.94 15.56
CA SER A 50 -9.36 6.29 16.12
C SER A 50 -8.07 6.54 16.91
N GLY A 51 -7.75 7.78 17.22
CA GLY A 51 -6.56 8.14 18.00
C GLY A 51 -6.50 7.50 19.40
N ASP A 52 -7.64 7.06 19.94
CA ASP A 52 -7.75 6.32 21.19
C ASP A 52 -7.80 4.79 21.01
N GLY A 53 -7.50 4.29 19.81
CA GLY A 53 -7.35 2.87 19.50
C GLY A 53 -8.63 2.10 19.23
N LYS A 54 -9.79 2.77 19.09
CA LYS A 54 -11.05 2.09 18.77
C LYS A 54 -11.17 1.82 17.28
N PRO A 55 -11.63 0.63 16.85
CA PRO A 55 -11.86 0.35 15.44
C PRO A 55 -12.98 1.23 14.88
N LEU A 56 -12.70 1.87 13.75
CA LEU A 56 -13.67 2.66 12.99
C LEU A 56 -14.26 1.83 11.86
N TRP A 57 -13.40 1.21 11.08
CA TRP A 57 -13.77 0.26 10.04
C TRP A 57 -12.61 -0.70 9.74
N GLN A 58 -12.94 -1.82 9.13
CA GLN A 58 -11.99 -2.82 8.68
C GLN A 58 -12.43 -3.39 7.34
N ARG A 59 -11.45 -3.70 6.48
CA ARG A 59 -11.70 -4.25 5.15
C ARG A 59 -10.66 -5.30 4.79
N SER A 60 -11.10 -6.43 4.29
CA SER A 60 -10.22 -7.51 3.83
C SER A 60 -9.98 -7.40 2.33
N ILE A 61 -8.89 -6.75 1.94
CA ILE A 61 -8.45 -6.70 0.54
C ILE A 61 -8.08 -8.12 0.05
N GLY A 62 -7.65 -8.98 0.97
CA GLY A 62 -7.39 -10.40 0.68
C GLY A 62 -8.63 -11.12 0.16
N GLU A 63 -9.76 -10.99 0.83
CA GLU A 63 -11.01 -11.65 0.44
C GLU A 63 -11.68 -10.97 -0.77
N GLU A 64 -11.66 -9.64 -0.82
CA GLU A 64 -12.36 -8.89 -1.86
C GLU A 64 -11.66 -8.95 -3.22
N PHE A 65 -10.33 -9.02 -3.25
CA PHE A 65 -9.53 -8.95 -4.48
C PHE A 65 -8.61 -10.15 -4.69
N ALA A 66 -8.74 -11.20 -3.90
CA ALA A 66 -7.78 -12.30 -3.88
C ALA A 66 -6.32 -11.80 -3.72
N ALA A 67 -6.16 -10.76 -2.91
CA ALA A 67 -4.84 -10.23 -2.62
C ALA A 67 -4.07 -11.22 -1.75
N PHE A 68 -2.79 -11.33 -2.02
CA PHE A 68 -1.90 -12.23 -1.27
C PHE A 68 -0.65 -11.49 -0.83
N THR A 69 -0.08 -12.00 0.23
CA THR A 69 1.23 -11.59 0.70
C THR A 69 2.17 -12.78 0.57
N THR A 70 3.37 -12.56 0.05
CA THR A 70 4.36 -13.61 -0.10
C THR A 70 5.46 -13.47 0.96
N HIS A 71 6.19 -14.56 1.20
CA HIS A 71 7.44 -14.59 1.98
C HIS A 71 7.42 -13.83 3.31
N GLY A 72 6.31 -13.88 4.03
CA GLY A 72 6.24 -13.30 5.36
C GLY A 72 5.41 -12.02 5.46
N GLY A 73 4.35 -11.90 4.68
CA GLY A 73 3.37 -10.84 4.86
C GLY A 73 3.84 -9.46 4.41
N ARG A 74 4.66 -9.41 3.39
CA ARG A 74 5.18 -8.15 2.83
C ARG A 74 4.06 -7.29 2.32
N THR A 75 3.87 -6.14 2.94
CA THR A 75 2.85 -5.15 2.60
C THR A 75 3.45 -3.76 2.54
N MET A 76 2.93 -2.94 1.65
CA MET A 76 3.26 -1.52 1.56
C MET A 76 2.64 -0.77 2.74
N SER A 77 3.36 0.20 3.28
CA SER A 77 2.78 1.13 4.25
C SER A 77 1.66 1.96 3.61
N PRO A 78 0.50 2.10 4.26
CA PRO A 78 -0.54 3.00 3.79
C PRO A 78 -0.04 4.43 3.66
N ILE A 79 -0.62 5.19 2.74
CA ILE A 79 -0.39 6.63 2.65
C ILE A 79 -1.72 7.36 2.60
N ILE A 80 -1.77 8.53 3.22
CA ILE A 80 -2.97 9.36 3.29
C ILE A 80 -2.81 10.55 2.33
N ASP A 81 -3.84 10.81 1.51
CA ASP A 81 -3.90 11.97 0.64
C ASP A 81 -5.32 12.54 0.58
N GLY A 82 -5.55 13.68 1.24
CA GLY A 82 -6.88 14.25 1.39
C GLY A 82 -7.84 13.31 2.13
N ASP A 83 -8.95 12.95 1.48
CA ASP A 83 -9.94 12.02 2.03
C ASP A 83 -9.63 10.54 1.75
N LEU A 84 -8.47 10.23 1.21
CA LEU A 84 -8.09 8.88 0.83
C LEU A 84 -7.04 8.26 1.75
N VAL A 85 -7.20 6.98 2.03
CA VAL A 85 -6.11 6.09 2.43
C VAL A 85 -5.81 5.15 1.27
N ILE A 86 -4.54 5.12 0.85
CA ILE A 86 -4.10 4.40 -0.34
C ILE A 86 -3.17 3.27 0.08
N VAL A 87 -3.46 2.08 -0.39
CA VAL A 87 -2.69 0.85 -0.15
C VAL A 87 -2.36 0.17 -1.47
N SER A 88 -1.43 -0.78 -1.44
CA SER A 88 -1.21 -1.65 -2.59
C SER A 88 -1.25 -3.12 -2.20
N ALA A 89 -1.67 -3.95 -3.13
CA ALA A 89 -1.67 -5.38 -2.98
C ALA A 89 -1.39 -6.10 -4.30
N ALA A 90 -0.59 -7.15 -4.25
CA ALA A 90 -0.51 -8.11 -5.34
C ALA A 90 -1.75 -9.00 -5.28
N VAL A 91 -2.39 -9.20 -6.41
CA VAL A 91 -3.57 -10.05 -6.53
C VAL A 91 -3.24 -11.30 -7.34
N SER A 92 -3.83 -12.43 -6.94
CA SER A 92 -3.68 -13.69 -7.66
C SER A 92 -4.44 -13.64 -8.99
N ASN A 93 -4.19 -14.62 -9.84
CA ASN A 93 -4.85 -14.74 -11.13
C ASN A 93 -5.64 -16.03 -11.25
N TRP A 94 -6.61 -15.99 -12.15
CA TRP A 94 -7.36 -17.16 -12.59
C TRP A 94 -6.91 -17.53 -14.02
N GLY A 95 -5.68 -18.03 -14.13
CA GLY A 95 -5.08 -18.37 -15.42
C GLY A 95 -4.98 -17.16 -16.35
N THR A 96 -5.43 -17.33 -17.60
CA THR A 96 -5.40 -16.26 -18.62
C THR A 96 -6.52 -15.24 -18.49
N GLN A 97 -7.54 -15.51 -17.69
CA GLN A 97 -8.74 -14.67 -17.58
C GLN A 97 -8.55 -13.49 -16.62
N ALA A 98 -7.71 -13.65 -15.62
CA ALA A 98 -7.40 -12.59 -14.65
C ALA A 98 -5.91 -12.57 -14.39
N ALA A 99 -5.16 -11.86 -15.20
CA ALA A 99 -3.71 -11.77 -15.07
C ALA A 99 -3.30 -11.24 -13.69
N ARG A 100 -2.30 -11.86 -13.10
CA ARG A 100 -1.67 -11.41 -11.87
C ARG A 100 -1.25 -9.96 -12.00
N SER A 101 -1.62 -9.13 -11.05
CA SER A 101 -1.32 -7.69 -11.08
C SER A 101 -0.98 -7.16 -9.69
N HIS A 102 -0.32 -6.02 -9.64
CA HIS A 102 -0.07 -5.27 -8.42
C HIS A 102 -0.95 -4.01 -8.45
N ARG A 103 -1.98 -4.00 -7.63
CA ARG A 103 -3.00 -2.95 -7.64
C ARG A 103 -2.73 -1.90 -6.58
N ILE A 104 -3.02 -0.65 -6.93
CA ILE A 104 -3.15 0.46 -5.98
C ILE A 104 -4.63 0.64 -5.71
N ILE A 105 -5.00 0.61 -4.45
CA ILE A 105 -6.39 0.66 -3.99
C ILE A 105 -6.53 1.86 -3.08
N ALA A 106 -7.41 2.79 -3.45
CA ALA A 106 -7.75 3.92 -2.61
C ALA A 106 -9.10 3.72 -1.96
N LEU A 107 -9.15 3.95 -0.67
CA LEU A 107 -10.35 3.87 0.14
C LEU A 107 -10.66 5.25 0.72
N ASN A 108 -11.94 5.55 0.90
CA ASN A 108 -12.35 6.70 1.68
C ASN A 108 -11.87 6.52 3.13
N LYS A 109 -11.08 7.44 3.64
CA LYS A 109 -10.47 7.32 4.97
C LYS A 109 -11.48 7.25 6.13
N ARG A 110 -12.70 7.78 5.93
CA ARG A 110 -13.75 7.80 6.96
C ARG A 110 -14.62 6.56 6.96
N THR A 111 -14.97 6.05 5.77
CA THR A 111 -15.93 4.95 5.62
C THR A 111 -15.31 3.60 5.27
N GLY A 112 -14.09 3.59 4.72
CA GLY A 112 -13.46 2.38 4.18
C GLY A 112 -13.98 1.97 2.81
N ASP A 113 -14.86 2.76 2.18
CA ASP A 113 -15.38 2.46 0.84
C ASP A 113 -14.28 2.63 -0.21
N ILE A 114 -14.28 1.72 -1.20
CA ILE A 114 -13.34 1.79 -2.30
C ILE A 114 -13.71 2.95 -3.21
N VAL A 115 -12.74 3.84 -3.44
CA VAL A 115 -12.89 4.99 -4.33
C VAL A 115 -12.41 4.64 -5.73
N TYR A 116 -11.23 4.00 -5.82
CA TYR A 116 -10.73 3.46 -7.08
C TYR A 116 -9.79 2.27 -6.87
N VAL A 117 -9.63 1.50 -7.93
CA VAL A 117 -8.60 0.47 -8.06
C VAL A 117 -7.82 0.76 -9.33
N SER A 118 -6.51 0.98 -9.20
CA SER A 118 -5.60 1.26 -10.31
C SER A 118 -4.64 0.09 -10.51
N ASN A 119 -4.30 -0.18 -11.77
CA ASN A 119 -3.33 -1.17 -12.17
C ASN A 119 -2.26 -0.52 -13.07
N PRO A 120 -1.33 0.27 -12.50
CA PRO A 120 -0.40 1.05 -13.29
C PRO A 120 0.70 0.22 -13.93
N GLY A 121 1.03 -0.95 -13.37
CA GLY A 121 2.15 -1.79 -13.76
C GLY A 121 1.79 -3.01 -14.60
N GLY A 122 2.80 -3.81 -14.86
CA GLY A 122 2.70 -5.11 -15.52
C GLY A 122 2.50 -6.27 -14.53
N ARG A 123 2.78 -7.49 -15.03
CA ARG A 123 2.73 -8.69 -14.20
C ARG A 123 3.82 -8.66 -13.13
N PRO A 124 3.48 -8.74 -11.84
CA PRO A 124 4.48 -8.73 -10.78
C PRO A 124 5.30 -10.02 -10.76
N TYR A 125 6.58 -9.87 -10.48
CA TYR A 125 7.48 -11.00 -10.17
C TYR A 125 7.30 -11.45 -8.72
N ASP A 126 7.02 -10.50 -7.82
CA ASP A 126 6.83 -10.72 -6.39
C ASP A 126 5.96 -9.61 -5.80
N THR A 127 5.60 -9.69 -4.52
CA THR A 127 5.02 -8.58 -3.78
C THR A 127 6.07 -7.49 -3.55
N ALA A 128 5.65 -6.22 -3.63
CA ALA A 128 6.49 -5.09 -3.28
C ALA A 128 6.01 -4.47 -1.96
N TYR A 129 6.96 -3.96 -1.20
CA TYR A 129 6.73 -3.25 0.06
C TYR A 129 7.43 -1.88 0.08
N ALA A 130 7.76 -1.36 -1.09
CA ALA A 130 8.28 -0.01 -1.22
C ALA A 130 7.33 1.00 -0.61
N ALA A 131 7.84 1.90 0.22
CA ALA A 131 7.06 3.01 0.72
C ALA A 131 6.71 3.96 -0.44
N PRO A 132 5.43 4.26 -0.66
CA PRO A 132 5.02 5.22 -1.68
C PRO A 132 5.39 6.64 -1.25
N HIS A 133 5.50 7.53 -2.22
CA HIS A 133 5.77 8.93 -1.97
C HIS A 133 4.81 9.82 -2.74
N ILE A 134 4.27 10.85 -2.10
CA ILE A 134 3.44 11.86 -2.75
C ILE A 134 4.27 13.12 -2.93
N ALA A 135 4.36 13.58 -4.16
CA ALA A 135 5.07 14.81 -4.52
C ALA A 135 4.31 15.59 -5.60
N THR A 136 4.52 16.90 -5.65
CA THR A 136 4.09 17.72 -6.76
C THR A 136 5.30 17.98 -7.67
N ILE A 137 5.24 17.46 -8.89
CA ILE A 137 6.30 17.61 -9.90
C ILE A 137 5.73 18.36 -11.09
N ASN A 138 6.34 19.48 -11.46
CA ASN A 138 5.89 20.35 -12.55
C ASN A 138 4.39 20.68 -12.46
N GLY A 139 3.91 21.01 -11.25
CA GLY A 139 2.51 21.37 -10.99
C GLY A 139 1.55 20.18 -10.91
N THR A 140 1.99 18.97 -11.17
CA THR A 140 1.15 17.76 -11.08
C THR A 140 1.42 17.01 -9.79
N ARG A 141 0.36 16.76 -8.99
CA ARG A 141 0.43 15.93 -7.78
C ARG A 141 0.45 14.46 -8.17
N LEU A 142 1.45 13.74 -7.69
CA LEU A 142 1.74 12.35 -8.07
C LEU A 142 1.93 11.48 -6.82
N LEU A 143 1.35 10.30 -6.82
CA LEU A 143 1.77 9.17 -6.02
C LEU A 143 2.80 8.38 -6.83
N ILE A 144 4.00 8.23 -6.30
CA ILE A 144 5.11 7.53 -6.95
C ILE A 144 5.47 6.32 -6.11
N VAL A 145 5.52 5.14 -6.73
CA VAL A 145 5.72 3.88 -6.03
C VAL A 145 6.46 2.86 -6.90
N GLY A 146 7.35 2.10 -6.27
CA GLY A 146 7.93 0.89 -6.86
C GLY A 146 7.01 -0.30 -6.68
N LEU A 147 6.79 -1.09 -7.71
CA LEU A 147 5.89 -2.24 -7.67
C LEU A 147 6.60 -3.56 -7.97
N GLY A 148 5.84 -4.64 -7.85
CA GLY A 148 6.32 -6.01 -8.00
C GLY A 148 6.77 -6.40 -9.40
N ASP A 149 6.48 -5.59 -10.41
CA ASP A 149 6.87 -5.79 -11.81
C ASP A 149 8.26 -5.23 -12.16
N GLY A 150 8.96 -4.66 -11.17
CA GLY A 150 10.25 -4.01 -11.37
C GLY A 150 10.15 -2.59 -11.92
N GLY A 151 8.93 -2.06 -12.00
CA GLY A 151 8.64 -0.71 -12.44
C GLY A 151 8.47 0.28 -11.30
N ILE A 152 8.76 1.54 -11.62
CA ILE A 152 8.36 2.71 -10.85
C ILE A 152 7.19 3.32 -11.58
N HIS A 153 6.12 3.59 -10.87
CA HIS A 153 4.88 4.08 -11.44
C HIS A 153 4.47 5.37 -10.75
N ALA A 154 4.02 6.34 -11.54
CA ALA A 154 3.39 7.55 -11.04
C ALA A 154 1.94 7.61 -11.48
N ILE A 155 1.06 7.83 -10.53
CA ILE A 155 -0.37 7.96 -10.74
C ILE A 155 -0.87 9.26 -10.10
N LYS A 156 -2.02 9.75 -10.55
CA LYS A 156 -2.75 10.81 -9.84
C LYS A 156 -3.37 10.21 -8.57
N PRO A 157 -3.01 10.66 -7.37
CA PRO A 157 -3.44 10.00 -6.13
C PRO A 157 -4.96 10.05 -5.91
N GLN A 158 -5.67 11.04 -6.48
CA GLN A 158 -7.11 11.20 -6.31
C GLN A 158 -7.96 10.35 -7.27
N THR A 159 -7.39 9.87 -8.38
CA THR A 159 -8.15 9.14 -9.41
C THR A 159 -7.56 7.78 -9.78
N GLY A 160 -6.31 7.51 -9.39
CA GLY A 160 -5.58 6.32 -9.79
C GLY A 160 -5.13 6.31 -11.26
N GLU A 161 -5.32 7.42 -11.99
CA GLU A 161 -4.89 7.55 -13.39
C GLU A 161 -3.37 7.49 -13.50
N LYS A 162 -2.87 6.57 -14.33
CA LYS A 162 -1.44 6.45 -14.58
C LYS A 162 -0.94 7.63 -15.41
N VAL A 163 0.12 8.28 -14.92
CA VAL A 163 0.79 9.39 -15.61
C VAL A 163 2.02 8.91 -16.36
N TRP A 164 2.88 8.14 -15.69
CA TRP A 164 4.05 7.52 -16.32
C TRP A 164 4.50 6.26 -15.60
N SER A 165 5.31 5.48 -16.27
CA SER A 165 5.99 4.31 -15.72
C SER A 165 7.41 4.23 -16.26
N PHE A 166 8.32 3.71 -15.44
CA PHE A 166 9.69 3.42 -15.83
C PHE A 166 10.09 2.05 -15.30
N VAL A 167 10.50 1.15 -16.19
CA VAL A 167 10.97 -0.18 -15.80
C VAL A 167 12.44 -0.06 -15.39
N ALA A 168 12.71 -0.24 -14.10
CA ALA A 168 14.05 -0.09 -13.53
C ALA A 168 14.77 -1.43 -13.31
N ALA A 169 14.00 -2.51 -13.15
CA ALA A 169 14.55 -3.80 -12.73
C ALA A 169 13.79 -4.99 -13.32
N LYS A 170 14.40 -6.17 -13.22
CA LYS A 170 13.76 -7.46 -13.51
C LYS A 170 13.25 -8.16 -12.25
N ARG A 171 13.06 -7.43 -11.16
CA ARG A 171 12.55 -7.91 -9.87
C ARG A 171 11.74 -6.80 -9.21
N ALA A 172 10.97 -7.14 -8.18
CA ALA A 172 10.19 -6.17 -7.42
C ALA A 172 11.05 -5.04 -6.86
N ILE A 173 10.56 -3.82 -6.94
CA ILE A 173 11.17 -2.64 -6.33
C ILE A 173 10.70 -2.56 -4.88
N ASN A 174 11.62 -2.66 -3.95
CA ASN A 174 11.33 -2.73 -2.51
C ASN A 174 11.89 -1.55 -1.71
N THR A 175 12.60 -0.65 -2.37
CA THR A 175 13.14 0.58 -1.75
C THR A 175 12.14 1.72 -1.88
N GLY A 176 12.11 2.57 -0.86
CA GLY A 176 11.30 3.79 -0.91
C GLY A 176 11.77 4.75 -2.00
N VAL A 177 10.85 5.53 -2.48
CA VAL A 177 11.10 6.57 -3.49
C VAL A 177 11.52 7.87 -2.80
N VAL A 178 12.56 8.52 -3.30
CA VAL A 178 12.96 9.86 -2.89
C VAL A 178 12.75 10.82 -4.06
N VAL A 179 12.17 11.99 -3.79
CA VAL A 179 11.94 13.03 -4.79
C VAL A 179 12.72 14.28 -4.40
N ARG A 180 13.49 14.81 -5.35
CA ARG A 180 14.19 16.09 -5.22
C ARG A 180 13.90 16.97 -6.43
N GLY A 181 13.11 18.02 -6.25
CA GLY A 181 12.60 18.83 -7.35
C GLY A 181 11.81 18.00 -8.35
N SER A 182 12.24 17.94 -9.60
CA SER A 182 11.63 17.08 -10.63
C SER A 182 12.29 15.71 -10.78
N THR A 183 13.29 15.40 -9.95
CA THR A 183 14.06 14.14 -10.05
C THR A 183 13.50 13.12 -9.08
N VAL A 184 13.19 11.93 -9.60
CA VAL A 184 12.80 10.75 -8.83
C VAL A 184 14.03 9.85 -8.67
N ILE A 185 14.36 9.51 -7.45
CA ILE A 185 15.52 8.68 -7.10
C ILE A 185 15.03 7.40 -6.48
N ILE A 186 15.53 6.28 -6.96
CA ILE A 186 15.23 4.95 -6.44
C ILE A 186 16.49 4.10 -6.50
N SER A 187 16.63 3.17 -5.59
CA SER A 187 17.66 2.14 -5.65
C SER A 187 17.02 0.77 -5.82
N HIS A 188 17.76 -0.14 -6.42
CA HIS A 188 17.41 -1.54 -6.55
C HIS A 188 18.62 -2.37 -6.12
N GLY A 189 18.41 -3.33 -5.22
CA GLY A 189 19.41 -4.28 -4.75
C GLY A 189 19.23 -5.65 -5.38
#